data_ba271aeb3cdc5f7ffb186669b34326e1
#
_entry.id   ba271aeb3cdc5f7ffb186669b34326e1
#
_cell.length_a   1.000
_cell.length_b   1.000
_cell.length_c   1.000
_cell.angle_alpha   90.00
_cell.angle_beta   90.00
_cell.angle_gamma   90.00
#
_symmetry.space_group_name_H-M   'P 1'
#
loop_
_entity.id
_entity.type
_entity.pdbx_description
1 polymer ?
#
loop_
_entity_poly.entity_id
_entity_poly.type
_entity_poly.pdbx_seq_one_letter_code
_entity_poly.pdbx_strand_id
1 'polypeptide(L)'
;LDFANLLLLALQVYSYVLIARILLSWVTMFWTPSPSLTPIIRVIYELTEPVMSFFRRYIPPIGGFDLSPIVIFIIIRILSDIIIRSSL
;
A
#
# COMPACT_ATOMS: atom_id res chain seq x y z
N LEU A 1 -20.24 14.23 5.71
CA LEU A 1 -18.83 13.80 5.75
C LEU A 1 -17.98 14.93 6.30
N ASP A 2 -17.29 14.66 7.39
CA ASP A 2 -16.31 15.61 7.92
C ASP A 2 -14.90 15.24 7.43
N PHE A 3 -13.92 16.09 7.77
CA PHE A 3 -12.55 15.92 7.30
C PHE A 3 -11.94 14.63 7.82
N ALA A 4 -12.22 14.28 9.08
CA ALA A 4 -11.69 13.04 9.67
C ALA A 4 -12.21 11.80 8.93
N ASN A 5 -13.49 11.78 8.59
CA ASN A 5 -14.08 10.66 7.86
C ASN A 5 -13.50 10.55 6.45
N LEU A 6 -13.24 11.67 5.79
CA LEU A 6 -12.60 11.67 4.48
C LEU A 6 -11.18 11.12 4.56
N LEU A 7 -10.41 11.51 5.59
CA LEU A 7 -9.06 10.98 5.79
C LEU A 7 -9.08 9.47 6.04
N LEU A 8 -10.00 9.02 6.89
CA LEU A 8 -10.12 7.59 7.18
C LEU A 8 -10.47 6.79 5.93
N LEU A 9 -11.37 7.30 5.12
CA LEU A 9 -11.73 6.66 3.85
C LEU A 9 -10.54 6.59 2.91
N ALA A 10 -9.79 7.68 2.78
CA ALA A 10 -8.62 7.72 1.92
C ALA A 10 -7.56 6.71 2.39
N LEU A 11 -7.30 6.64 3.69
CA LEU A 11 -6.35 5.69 4.25
C LEU A 11 -6.81 4.25 4.03
N GLN A 12 -8.11 3.98 4.19
CA GLN A 12 -8.66 2.65 3.98
C GLN A 12 -8.52 2.21 2.51
N VAL A 13 -8.86 3.09 1.58
CA VAL A 13 -8.72 2.81 0.14
C VAL A 13 -7.26 2.56 -0.20
N TYR A 14 -6.36 3.37 0.32
CA TYR A 14 -4.94 3.18 0.07
C TYR A 14 -4.42 1.87 0.64
N SER A 15 -4.94 1.45 1.81
CA SER A 15 -4.60 0.14 2.39
C SER A 15 -4.97 -1.00 1.46
N TYR A 16 -6.14 -0.93 0.82
CA TYR A 16 -6.55 -1.95 -0.15
C TYR A 16 -5.63 -1.95 -1.38
N VAL A 17 -5.21 -0.78 -1.84
CA VAL A 17 -4.27 -0.68 -2.96
C VAL A 17 -2.93 -1.32 -2.59
N LEU A 18 -2.45 -1.09 -1.36
CA LEU A 18 -1.22 -1.71 -0.87
C LEU A 18 -1.32 -3.23 -0.77
N ILE A 19 -2.47 -3.73 -0.30
CA ILE A 19 -2.71 -5.18 -0.24
C ILE A 19 -2.65 -5.77 -1.64
N ALA A 20 -3.30 -5.12 -2.61
CA ALA A 20 -3.26 -5.55 -4.00
C ALA A 20 -1.81 -5.54 -4.53
N ARG A 21 -1.02 -4.53 -4.18
CA ARG A 21 0.39 -4.45 -4.56
C ARG A 21 1.19 -5.63 -4.02
N ILE A 22 0.98 -5.97 -2.74
CA ILE A 22 1.68 -7.10 -2.11
C ILE A 22 1.31 -8.40 -2.80
N LEU A 23 0.02 -8.63 -3.03
CA LEU A 23 -0.46 -9.84 -3.67
C LEU A 23 0.07 -9.95 -5.11
N LEU A 24 0.06 -8.85 -5.86
CA LEU A 24 0.60 -8.83 -7.21
C LEU A 24 2.10 -9.15 -7.23
N SER A 25 2.85 -8.62 -6.27
CA SER A 25 4.29 -8.90 -6.18
C SER A 25 4.55 -10.38 -5.96
N TRP A 26 3.74 -11.04 -5.13
CA TRP A 26 3.90 -12.47 -4.87
C TRP A 26 3.45 -13.31 -6.06
N VAL A 27 2.30 -12.97 -6.66
CA VAL A 27 1.75 -13.72 -7.79
C VAL A 27 2.69 -13.65 -9.00
N THR A 28 3.27 -12.48 -9.28
CA THR A 28 4.15 -12.33 -10.43
C THR A 28 5.49 -13.03 -10.26
N MET A 29 5.85 -13.46 -9.05
CA MET A 29 7.02 -14.30 -8.83
C MET A 29 6.82 -15.72 -9.39
N PHE A 30 5.58 -16.20 -9.43
CA PHE A 30 5.26 -17.58 -9.81
C PHE A 30 4.44 -17.68 -11.09
N TRP A 31 3.87 -16.57 -11.56
CA TRP A 31 2.97 -16.56 -12.69
C TRP A 31 3.08 -15.24 -13.45
N THR A 32 3.11 -15.34 -14.77
CA THR A 32 3.13 -14.15 -15.63
C THR A 32 1.70 -13.73 -15.94
N PRO A 33 1.27 -12.52 -15.53
CA PRO A 33 -0.09 -12.08 -15.81
C PRO A 33 -0.30 -11.85 -17.30
N SER A 34 -1.55 -11.97 -17.74
CA SER A 34 -1.88 -11.78 -19.14
C SER A 34 -1.67 -10.30 -19.53
N PRO A 35 -1.33 -10.02 -20.80
CA PRO A 35 -1.12 -8.63 -21.24
C PRO A 35 -2.32 -7.71 -21.01
N SER A 36 -3.54 -8.26 -20.97
CA SER A 36 -4.74 -7.47 -20.75
C SER A 36 -4.80 -6.88 -19.33
N LEU A 37 -4.08 -7.47 -18.38
CA LEU A 37 -4.02 -6.98 -17.00
C LEU A 37 -2.92 -5.93 -16.77
N THR A 38 -2.02 -5.76 -17.72
CA THR A 38 -0.88 -4.84 -17.58
C THR A 38 -1.29 -3.42 -17.24
N PRO A 39 -2.32 -2.80 -17.85
CA PRO A 39 -2.72 -1.44 -17.47
C PRO A 39 -3.17 -1.32 -16.03
N ILE A 40 -3.91 -2.32 -15.53
CA ILE A 40 -4.40 -2.33 -14.14
C ILE A 40 -3.22 -2.45 -13.17
N ILE A 41 -2.30 -3.37 -13.45
CA ILE A 41 -1.11 -3.59 -12.65
C ILE A 41 -0.26 -2.31 -12.61
N ARG A 42 -0.10 -1.65 -13.76
CA ARG A 42 0.68 -0.42 -13.84
C ARG A 42 0.09 0.67 -12.97
N VAL A 43 -1.24 0.84 -12.95
CA VAL A 43 -1.90 1.85 -12.11
C VAL A 43 -1.63 1.58 -10.64
N ILE A 44 -1.75 0.33 -10.20
CA ILE A 44 -1.47 -0.05 -8.81
C ILE A 44 -0.02 0.29 -8.44
N TYR A 45 0.94 -0.05 -9.30
CA TYR A 45 2.36 0.25 -9.06
C TYR A 45 2.62 1.76 -9.04
N GLU A 46 2.01 2.53 -9.95
CA GLU A 46 2.19 3.97 -10.00
C GLU A 46 1.62 4.68 -8.77
N LEU A 47 0.52 4.18 -8.21
CA LEU A 47 -0.08 4.74 -7.00
C LEU A 47 0.74 4.44 -5.74
N THR A 48 1.44 3.32 -5.71
CA THR A 48 2.18 2.87 -4.53
C THR A 48 3.67 3.21 -4.58
N GLU A 49 4.26 3.33 -5.77
CA GLU A 49 5.71 3.47 -5.94
C GLU A 49 6.29 4.71 -5.26
N PRO A 50 5.67 5.92 -5.33
CA PRO A 50 6.24 7.10 -4.68
C PRO A 50 6.41 6.92 -3.17
N VAL A 51 5.41 6.32 -2.52
CA VAL A 51 5.46 6.08 -1.07
C VAL A 51 6.44 4.96 -0.76
N MET A 52 6.38 3.87 -1.52
CA MET A 52 7.26 2.72 -1.32
C MET A 52 8.72 3.07 -1.54
N SER A 53 9.05 3.87 -2.56
CA SER A 53 10.44 4.23 -2.80
C SER A 53 10.99 5.13 -1.70
N PHE A 54 10.15 5.97 -1.08
CA PHE A 54 10.54 6.75 0.09
C PHE A 54 10.94 5.83 1.24
N PHE A 55 10.12 4.82 1.53
CA PHE A 55 10.39 3.91 2.65
C PHE A 55 11.56 2.95 2.36
N ARG A 56 11.78 2.58 1.11
CA ARG A 56 12.90 1.71 0.75
C ARG A 56 14.26 2.32 1.06
N ARG A 57 14.35 3.64 1.12
CA ARG A 57 15.60 4.31 1.50
C ARG A 57 16.01 3.98 2.92
N TYR A 58 15.05 3.70 3.79
CA TYR A 58 15.28 3.47 5.21
C TYR A 58 15.14 2.00 5.58
N ILE A 59 14.43 1.22 4.77
CA ILE A 59 14.14 -0.19 5.04
C ILE A 59 14.72 -1.02 3.91
N PRO A 60 15.91 -1.64 4.11
CA PRO A 60 16.49 -2.49 3.08
C PRO A 60 15.67 -3.79 2.94
N PRO A 61 15.64 -4.38 1.74
CA PRO A 61 14.97 -5.68 1.57
C PRO A 61 15.69 -6.76 2.38
N ILE A 62 14.90 -7.65 2.98
CA ILE A 62 15.42 -8.75 3.81
C ILE A 62 15.06 -10.05 3.13
N GLY A 63 16.08 -10.88 2.85
CA GLY A 63 15.86 -12.18 2.22
C GLY A 63 15.25 -12.09 0.83
N GLY A 64 15.46 -10.99 0.12
CA GLY A 64 14.86 -10.76 -1.20
C GLY A 64 13.43 -10.25 -1.17
N PHE A 65 12.85 -10.07 0.02
CA PHE A 65 11.50 -9.54 0.17
C PHE A 65 11.52 -8.06 0.52
N ASP A 66 10.67 -7.29 -0.18
CA ASP A 66 10.47 -5.89 0.14
C ASP A 66 9.46 -5.78 1.28
N LEU A 67 9.91 -5.26 2.42
CA LEU A 67 9.07 -5.11 3.60
C LEU A 67 8.37 -3.75 3.67
N SER A 68 8.66 -2.86 2.72
CA SER A 68 8.09 -1.50 2.72
C SER A 68 6.57 -1.50 2.74
N PRO A 69 5.85 -2.32 1.94
CA PRO A 69 4.39 -2.31 1.99
C PRO A 69 3.84 -2.66 3.36
N ILE A 70 4.47 -3.59 4.06
CA ILE A 70 4.03 -4.01 5.40
C ILE A 70 4.19 -2.86 6.39
N VAL A 71 5.32 -2.16 6.35
CA VAL A 71 5.57 -1.02 7.23
C VAL A 71 4.59 0.11 6.95
N ILE A 72 4.34 0.41 5.69
CA ILE A 72 3.37 1.44 5.29
C ILE A 72 1.98 1.07 5.81
N PHE A 73 1.59 -0.19 5.68
CA PHE A 73 0.30 -0.67 6.16
C PHE A 73 0.16 -0.47 7.67
N ILE A 74 1.19 -0.79 8.44
CA ILE A 74 1.21 -0.59 9.89
C ILE A 74 1.07 0.89 10.23
N ILE A 75 1.78 1.77 9.53
CA ILE A 75 1.70 3.21 9.73
C ILE A 75 0.28 3.72 9.45
N ILE A 76 -0.35 3.25 8.38
CA ILE A 76 -1.73 3.60 8.06
C ILE A 76 -2.68 3.19 9.18
N ARG A 77 -2.49 1.99 9.74
CA ARG A 77 -3.30 1.52 10.86
C ARG A 77 -3.14 2.41 12.09
N ILE A 78 -1.92 2.78 12.41
CA ILE A 78 -1.65 3.67 13.54
C ILE A 78 -2.29 5.03 13.33
N LEU A 79 -2.13 5.62 12.14
CA LEU A 79 -2.74 6.90 11.81
C LEU A 79 -4.26 6.85 11.87
N SER A 80 -4.85 5.77 11.38
CA SER A 80 -6.30 5.58 11.43
C SER A 80 -6.79 5.53 12.87
N ASP A 81 -6.09 4.81 13.75
CA ASP A 81 -6.45 4.72 15.16
C ASP A 81 -6.37 6.09 15.85
N ILE A 82 -5.34 6.87 15.54
CA ILE A 82 -5.18 8.21 16.10
C ILE A 82 -6.35 9.10 15.67
N ILE A 83 -6.72 9.06 14.40
CA ILE A 83 -7.81 9.86 13.85
C ILE A 83 -9.13 9.47 14.52
N ILE A 84 -9.39 8.18 14.67
CA ILE A 84 -10.62 7.67 15.31
C ILE A 84 -10.70 8.17 16.75
N ARG A 85 -9.60 8.05 17.51
CA ARG A 85 -9.58 8.47 18.90
C ARG A 85 -9.74 9.98 19.05
N SER A 86 -9.20 10.75 18.12
CA SER A 86 -9.30 12.20 18.14
C SER A 86 -10.70 12.71 17.79
N SER A 87 -11.47 11.89 17.05
CA SER A 87 -12.82 12.25 16.59
C SER A 87 -13.91 11.90 17.59
N LEU A 88 -13.61 11.11 18.59
CA LEU A 88 -14.59 10.68 19.60
C LEU A 88 -14.80 11.72 20.69
#